data_21ca4d8f4f6f19376c0f015b42237a80
#
_entry.id   21ca4d8f4f6f19376c0f015b42237a80
#
_cell.length_a   1.000
_cell.length_b   1.000
_cell.length_c   1.000
_cell.angle_alpha   90.00
_cell.angle_beta   90.00
_cell.angle_gamma   90.00
#
_symmetry.space_group_name_H-M   'P 1'
#
loop_
_entity.id
_entity.type
_entity.pdbx_description
1 polymer ?
#
loop_
_entity_poly.entity_id
_entity_poly.type
_entity_poly.pdbx_seq_one_letter_code
_entity_poly.pdbx_strand_id
1 'polypeptide(L)'
;MHIRHIKRLVFVSAGILALSVAGCKPNAQAQNQNTEQASSPPAVEVKKTQADVPFVPTPNEVVEQMLKMANVSNGDVVFDLGSGDGRIPITAVQKYAAKRAIGIEINPDLVKQSRENAKKAGVSDRVEFLQQDLFKTDLRDANVVTLYLLPDVNLKLRPKLFEELKPGTRVVSHAFNMGDWKPEREEQVKANNGRTYTLYQWTIPENVPNNLRSSQK
;
A
#
# COMPACT_ATOMS: atom_id res chain seq x y z
N MET A 1 -40.21 -35.36 1.30
CA MET A 1 -40.24 -36.79 1.60
C MET A 1 -38.99 -37.43 1.07
N HIS A 2 -38.19 -38.01 1.89
CA HIS A 2 -37.03 -38.88 1.88
C HIS A 2 -35.77 -38.28 2.49
N ILE A 3 -35.72 -38.58 3.77
CA ILE A 3 -34.55 -38.53 4.65
C ILE A 3 -33.72 -39.78 4.38
N ARG A 4 -32.39 -39.65 4.26
CA ARG A 4 -31.50 -40.79 4.49
C ARG A 4 -30.31 -40.37 5.36
N HIS A 5 -30.41 -40.84 6.62
CA HIS A 5 -29.30 -40.97 7.58
C HIS A 5 -28.43 -42.16 7.18
N ILE A 6 -27.12 -42.04 7.28
CA ILE A 6 -26.23 -43.18 7.47
C ILE A 6 -25.20 -42.87 8.56
N LYS A 7 -25.20 -43.79 9.47
CA LYS A 7 -24.60 -44.00 10.78
C LYS A 7 -23.06 -44.10 10.77
N ARG A 8 -22.52 -43.66 11.88
CA ARG A 8 -21.33 -44.00 12.66
C ARG A 8 -20.64 -45.36 12.35
N LEU A 9 -19.31 -45.37 12.40
CA LEU A 9 -18.57 -46.51 12.97
C LEU A 9 -17.37 -46.00 13.77
N VAL A 10 -17.37 -46.40 15.04
CA VAL A 10 -16.29 -46.22 16.05
C VAL A 10 -15.47 -47.49 15.99
N PHE A 11 -14.15 -47.42 15.98
CA PHE A 11 -13.28 -48.53 16.40
C PHE A 11 -12.34 -48.06 17.51
N VAL A 12 -12.55 -48.65 18.66
CA VAL A 12 -11.67 -48.69 19.82
C VAL A 12 -10.90 -50.01 19.74
N SER A 13 -9.61 -50.01 19.90
CA SER A 13 -8.90 -51.19 20.41
C SER A 13 -7.70 -50.76 21.26
N ALA A 14 -7.80 -51.18 22.50
CA ALA A 14 -6.77 -51.15 23.52
C ALA A 14 -5.87 -52.39 23.38
N GLY A 15 -4.62 -52.28 23.72
CA GLY A 15 -3.70 -53.41 23.85
C GLY A 15 -2.56 -53.05 24.78
N ILE A 16 -2.52 -53.74 25.86
CA ILE A 16 -1.69 -53.59 27.07
C ILE A 16 -0.52 -54.57 27.05
N LEU A 17 0.49 -54.27 27.91
CA LEU A 17 1.51 -55.18 28.54
C LEU A 17 2.89 -55.27 27.81
N ALA A 18 4.02 -55.39 28.50
CA ALA A 18 4.49 -55.24 29.89
C ALA A 18 6.02 -55.28 29.87
N LEU A 19 6.59 -54.73 30.89
CA LEU A 19 7.87 -54.99 31.61
C LEU A 19 8.96 -55.89 31.02
N SER A 20 10.23 -55.42 31.11
CA SER A 20 11.22 -56.05 32.01
C SER A 20 12.50 -55.25 32.12
N VAL A 21 13.06 -55.34 33.29
CA VAL A 21 14.21 -54.69 33.94
C VAL A 21 15.50 -55.44 33.67
N ALA A 22 16.64 -54.76 33.60
CA ALA A 22 17.98 -55.05 34.08
C ALA A 22 18.99 -54.16 33.36
N GLY A 23 19.68 -53.28 33.91
CA GLY A 23 20.71 -53.22 34.89
C GLY A 23 22.10 -53.60 34.38
N CYS A 24 22.94 -52.57 34.11
CA CYS A 24 24.39 -52.58 34.34
C CYS A 24 25.04 -51.23 33.92
N LYS A 25 25.67 -50.56 34.83
CA LYS A 25 26.75 -49.56 34.65
C LYS A 25 28.08 -50.28 34.76
N PRO A 26 29.28 -49.72 34.51
CA PRO A 26 29.70 -48.47 33.86
C PRO A 26 30.81 -48.67 32.82
N ASN A 27 31.12 -47.71 31.97
CA ASN A 27 32.50 -47.25 31.84
C ASN A 27 32.59 -45.91 31.08
N ALA A 28 33.43 -45.03 31.63
CA ALA A 28 33.73 -43.73 31.07
C ALA A 28 34.74 -43.87 29.91
N GLN A 29 34.40 -43.29 28.76
CA GLN A 29 35.42 -42.86 27.79
C GLN A 29 34.95 -41.56 27.15
N ALA A 30 35.74 -40.52 27.38
CA ALA A 30 35.59 -39.21 26.78
C ALA A 30 35.78 -39.32 25.27
N GLN A 31 34.77 -39.01 24.52
CA GLN A 31 34.88 -38.67 23.10
C GLN A 31 34.44 -37.24 22.88
N ASN A 32 35.44 -36.46 22.54
CA ASN A 32 35.37 -35.10 22.06
C ASN A 32 34.46 -35.07 20.84
N GLN A 33 33.19 -34.67 20.99
CA GLN A 33 32.33 -34.33 19.85
C GLN A 33 32.36 -32.82 19.67
N ASN A 34 33.12 -32.44 18.66
CA ASN A 34 33.08 -31.13 18.03
C ASN A 34 31.63 -30.89 17.58
N THR A 35 30.84 -30.16 18.37
CA THR A 35 29.56 -29.63 17.97
C THR A 35 29.85 -28.49 17.01
N GLU A 36 29.71 -28.78 15.75
CA GLU A 36 29.63 -27.81 14.67
C GLU A 36 28.41 -26.91 14.96
N GLN A 37 28.69 -25.74 15.50
CA GLN A 37 27.72 -24.70 15.81
C GLN A 37 27.26 -24.14 14.46
N ALA A 38 26.13 -24.63 13.98
CA ALA A 38 25.45 -24.05 12.82
C ALA A 38 25.18 -22.58 13.13
N SER A 39 26.02 -21.73 12.59
CA SER A 39 25.81 -20.27 12.61
C SER A 39 24.53 -19.96 11.89
N SER A 40 23.50 -19.54 12.62
CA SER A 40 22.30 -18.91 12.05
C SER A 40 22.76 -17.74 11.19
N PRO A 41 22.19 -17.55 9.98
CA PRO A 41 22.50 -16.39 9.17
C PRO A 41 22.15 -15.13 9.97
N PRO A 42 22.95 -14.05 9.84
CA PRO A 42 22.68 -12.81 10.55
C PRO A 42 21.27 -12.32 10.24
N ALA A 43 20.50 -12.06 11.28
CA ALA A 43 19.20 -11.41 11.13
C ALA A 43 19.43 -10.11 10.36
N VAL A 44 18.86 -10.01 9.17
CA VAL A 44 18.83 -8.76 8.41
C VAL A 44 18.03 -7.78 9.24
N GLU A 45 18.73 -6.85 9.86
CA GLU A 45 18.12 -5.73 10.57
C GLU A 45 17.36 -4.89 9.53
N VAL A 46 16.04 -5.12 9.41
CA VAL A 46 15.18 -4.32 8.56
C VAL A 46 15.15 -2.92 9.19
N LYS A 47 15.98 -2.03 8.66
CA LYS A 47 15.93 -0.61 8.99
C LYS A 47 14.48 -0.17 8.77
N LYS A 48 13.77 0.16 9.86
CA LYS A 48 12.43 0.71 9.83
C LYS A 48 12.53 2.04 9.06
N THR A 49 12.15 2.04 7.80
CA THR A 49 12.11 3.25 6.98
C THR A 49 11.04 4.16 7.58
N GLN A 50 11.48 5.25 8.19
CA GLN A 50 10.57 6.23 8.79
C GLN A 50 9.93 7.03 7.65
N ALA A 51 8.60 7.06 7.64
CA ALA A 51 7.85 7.88 6.70
C ALA A 51 8.03 9.38 7.05
N ASP A 52 8.26 10.22 6.03
CA ASP A 52 8.33 11.67 6.20
C ASP A 52 6.96 12.30 6.54
N VAL A 53 5.87 11.55 6.32
CA VAL A 53 4.48 11.98 6.49
C VAL A 53 3.76 11.02 7.41
N PRO A 54 3.09 11.48 8.49
CA PRO A 54 2.26 10.62 9.32
C PRO A 54 1.02 10.14 8.55
N PHE A 55 0.61 8.89 8.76
CA PHE A 55 -0.61 8.38 8.16
C PHE A 55 -1.85 9.03 8.78
N VAL A 56 -2.58 9.79 7.97
CA VAL A 56 -3.89 10.36 8.28
C VAL A 56 -4.85 9.95 7.18
N PRO A 57 -5.90 9.17 7.48
CA PRO A 57 -6.79 8.67 6.44
C PRO A 57 -7.68 9.78 5.86
N THR A 58 -7.73 9.90 4.54
CA THR A 58 -8.67 10.78 3.82
C THR A 58 -10.11 10.28 4.03
N PRO A 59 -11.08 11.12 4.41
CA PRO A 59 -12.48 10.72 4.50
C PRO A 59 -13.02 10.19 3.16
N ASN A 60 -13.93 9.22 3.19
CA ASN A 60 -14.42 8.57 1.98
C ASN A 60 -15.09 9.54 0.99
N GLU A 61 -15.82 10.54 1.48
CA GLU A 61 -16.46 11.57 0.66
C GLU A 61 -15.41 12.41 -0.08
N VAL A 62 -14.28 12.66 0.59
CA VAL A 62 -13.15 13.40 0.00
C VAL A 62 -12.44 12.52 -1.04
N VAL A 63 -12.24 11.23 -0.78
CA VAL A 63 -11.71 10.28 -1.77
C VAL A 63 -12.57 10.27 -3.04
N GLU A 64 -13.89 10.15 -2.88
CA GLU A 64 -14.80 10.14 -4.03
C GLU A 64 -14.74 11.45 -4.82
N GLN A 65 -14.65 12.59 -4.13
CA GLN A 65 -14.53 13.87 -4.82
C GLN A 65 -13.18 14.05 -5.52
N MET A 66 -12.07 13.56 -4.94
CA MET A 66 -10.75 13.53 -5.61
C MET A 66 -10.82 12.77 -6.94
N LEU A 67 -11.43 11.57 -6.92
CA LEU A 67 -11.53 10.73 -8.11
C LEU A 67 -12.49 11.30 -9.17
N LYS A 68 -13.59 11.95 -8.76
CA LYS A 68 -14.48 12.72 -9.63
C LYS A 68 -13.77 13.91 -10.25
N MET A 69 -13.06 14.69 -9.44
CA MET A 69 -12.31 15.85 -9.87
C MET A 69 -11.26 15.48 -10.92
N ALA A 70 -10.55 14.34 -10.71
CA ALA A 70 -9.64 13.77 -11.68
C ALA A 70 -10.34 13.16 -12.91
N ASN A 71 -11.66 13.09 -12.94
CA ASN A 71 -12.43 12.42 -13.99
C ASN A 71 -11.93 10.99 -14.30
N VAL A 72 -11.72 10.21 -13.22
CA VAL A 72 -11.23 8.83 -13.35
C VAL A 72 -12.22 7.98 -14.14
N SER A 73 -11.72 7.19 -15.08
CA SER A 73 -12.49 6.37 -16.01
C SER A 73 -11.81 5.02 -16.30
N ASN A 74 -12.46 4.18 -17.11
CA ASN A 74 -12.04 2.80 -17.41
C ASN A 74 -10.72 2.67 -18.20
N GLY A 75 -10.17 3.76 -18.74
CA GLY A 75 -8.87 3.78 -19.41
C GLY A 75 -7.71 4.11 -18.47
N ASP A 76 -8.01 4.60 -17.28
CA ASP A 76 -7.01 5.23 -16.42
C ASP A 76 -6.20 4.23 -15.59
N VAL A 77 -4.91 4.50 -15.47
CA VAL A 77 -4.00 3.97 -14.47
C VAL A 77 -3.79 5.04 -13.40
N VAL A 78 -4.25 4.74 -12.18
CA VAL A 78 -4.20 5.65 -11.04
C VAL A 78 -3.01 5.32 -10.16
N PHE A 79 -2.16 6.30 -9.87
CA PHE A 79 -1.10 6.19 -8.86
C PHE A 79 -1.47 7.02 -7.64
N ASP A 80 -1.38 6.41 -6.45
CA ASP A 80 -1.62 7.08 -5.17
C ASP A 80 -0.31 7.09 -4.36
N LEU A 81 0.27 8.26 -4.18
CA LEU A 81 1.59 8.42 -3.57
C LEU A 81 1.44 8.73 -2.08
N GLY A 82 1.90 7.80 -1.23
CA GLY A 82 1.59 7.76 0.19
C GLY A 82 0.22 7.13 0.43
N SER A 83 0.00 5.94 -0.13
CA SER A 83 -1.34 5.34 -0.25
C SER A 83 -1.96 4.86 1.07
N GLY A 84 -1.18 4.82 2.15
CA GLY A 84 -1.68 4.44 3.47
C GLY A 84 -2.38 3.08 3.46
N ASP A 85 -3.65 3.06 3.87
CA ASP A 85 -4.48 1.85 3.93
C ASP A 85 -5.08 1.42 2.58
N GLY A 86 -4.76 2.14 1.50
CA GLY A 86 -5.13 1.80 0.12
C GLY A 86 -6.53 2.23 -0.30
N ARG A 87 -7.23 3.07 0.49
CA ARG A 87 -8.62 3.45 0.21
C ARG A 87 -8.82 4.15 -1.13
N ILE A 88 -7.89 5.02 -1.56
CA ILE A 88 -8.00 5.74 -2.83
C ILE A 88 -7.84 4.79 -4.02
N PRO A 89 -6.77 3.97 -4.14
CA PRO A 89 -6.64 2.98 -5.22
C PRO A 89 -7.80 1.99 -5.29
N ILE A 90 -8.25 1.48 -4.14
CA ILE A 90 -9.38 0.55 -4.07
C ILE A 90 -10.66 1.22 -4.59
N THR A 91 -10.97 2.44 -4.15
CA THR A 91 -12.15 3.18 -4.58
C THR A 91 -12.09 3.51 -6.07
N ALA A 92 -10.93 3.88 -6.60
CA ALA A 92 -10.73 4.16 -8.02
C ALA A 92 -11.15 2.97 -8.90
N VAL A 93 -10.78 1.77 -8.51
CA VAL A 93 -11.15 0.55 -9.25
C VAL A 93 -12.60 0.14 -9.01
N GLN A 94 -13.08 0.17 -7.76
CA GLN A 94 -14.43 -0.29 -7.42
C GLN A 94 -15.53 0.62 -7.94
N LYS A 95 -15.38 1.95 -7.78
CA LYS A 95 -16.45 2.90 -8.02
C LYS A 95 -16.29 3.71 -9.31
N TYR A 96 -15.04 3.87 -9.78
CA TYR A 96 -14.74 4.69 -10.96
C TYR A 96 -14.23 3.87 -12.14
N ALA A 97 -14.23 2.55 -11.99
CA ALA A 97 -13.85 1.61 -13.04
C ALA A 97 -12.43 1.82 -13.60
N ALA A 98 -11.52 2.43 -12.82
CA ALA A 98 -10.14 2.58 -13.25
C ALA A 98 -9.60 1.24 -13.78
N LYS A 99 -8.85 1.26 -14.88
CA LYS A 99 -8.25 0.08 -15.48
C LYS A 99 -7.35 -0.65 -14.49
N ARG A 100 -6.54 0.13 -13.76
CA ARG A 100 -5.60 -0.33 -12.73
C ARG A 100 -5.33 0.79 -11.74
N ALA A 101 -5.02 0.45 -10.50
CA ALA A 101 -4.53 1.41 -9.52
C ALA A 101 -3.31 0.88 -8.78
N ILE A 102 -2.33 1.74 -8.52
CA ILE A 102 -1.09 1.43 -7.83
C ILE A 102 -0.94 2.37 -6.64
N GLY A 103 -0.88 1.79 -5.43
CA GLY A 103 -0.55 2.52 -4.21
C GLY A 103 0.92 2.39 -3.87
N ILE A 104 1.58 3.52 -3.64
CA ILE A 104 2.98 3.59 -3.21
C ILE A 104 3.01 3.97 -1.74
N GLU A 105 3.58 3.11 -0.92
CA GLU A 105 3.65 3.31 0.52
C GLU A 105 5.00 2.80 1.05
N ILE A 106 5.63 3.55 1.94
CA ILE A 106 6.93 3.19 2.49
C ILE A 106 6.81 2.33 3.76
N ASN A 107 5.69 2.45 4.47
CA ASN A 107 5.43 1.72 5.71
C ASN A 107 4.96 0.28 5.40
N PRO A 108 5.72 -0.76 5.76
CA PRO A 108 5.38 -2.15 5.47
C PRO A 108 4.04 -2.60 6.10
N ASP A 109 3.70 -2.08 7.28
CA ASP A 109 2.46 -2.45 7.97
C ASP A 109 1.23 -1.90 7.22
N LEU A 110 1.32 -0.66 6.70
CA LEU A 110 0.28 -0.07 5.86
C LEU A 110 0.16 -0.78 4.51
N VAL A 111 1.29 -1.17 3.89
CA VAL A 111 1.28 -1.99 2.66
C VAL A 111 0.59 -3.33 2.89
N LYS A 112 0.86 -3.99 4.01
CA LYS A 112 0.17 -5.23 4.37
C LYS A 112 -1.34 -4.99 4.53
N GLN A 113 -1.71 -3.97 5.28
CA GLN A 113 -3.11 -3.60 5.51
C GLN A 113 -3.82 -3.27 4.19
N SER A 114 -3.21 -2.48 3.30
CA SER A 114 -3.79 -2.10 2.02
C SER A 114 -4.04 -3.31 1.10
N ARG A 115 -3.12 -4.28 1.08
CA ARG A 115 -3.29 -5.55 0.35
C ARG A 115 -4.46 -6.39 0.90
N GLU A 116 -4.60 -6.45 2.23
CA GLU A 116 -5.73 -7.12 2.88
C GLU A 116 -7.06 -6.41 2.55
N ASN A 117 -7.06 -5.08 2.54
CA ASN A 117 -8.22 -4.28 2.17
C ASN A 117 -8.62 -4.51 0.70
N ALA A 118 -7.67 -4.53 -0.24
CA ALA A 118 -7.94 -4.84 -1.64
C ALA A 118 -8.52 -6.25 -1.83
N LYS A 119 -8.02 -7.23 -1.07
CA LYS A 119 -8.55 -8.60 -1.08
C LYS A 119 -9.99 -8.65 -0.58
N LYS A 120 -10.28 -7.98 0.54
CA LYS A 120 -11.66 -7.88 1.09
C LYS A 120 -12.60 -7.17 0.12
N ALA A 121 -12.08 -6.19 -0.61
CA ALA A 121 -12.82 -5.43 -1.62
C ALA A 121 -13.01 -6.16 -2.96
N GLY A 122 -12.33 -7.31 -3.17
CA GLY A 122 -12.42 -8.12 -4.39
C GLY A 122 -11.76 -7.47 -5.62
N VAL A 123 -10.72 -6.64 -5.42
CA VAL A 123 -10.06 -5.87 -6.50
C VAL A 123 -8.56 -6.14 -6.62
N SER A 124 -8.03 -7.16 -5.96
CA SER A 124 -6.60 -7.49 -5.94
C SER A 124 -6.01 -7.82 -7.33
N ASP A 125 -6.83 -8.10 -8.31
CA ASP A 125 -6.45 -8.32 -9.69
C ASP A 125 -6.11 -7.01 -10.44
N ARG A 126 -6.60 -5.88 -9.96
CA ARG A 126 -6.45 -4.56 -10.58
C ARG A 126 -5.83 -3.49 -9.68
N VAL A 127 -5.63 -3.80 -8.39
CA VAL A 127 -4.99 -2.90 -7.43
C VAL A 127 -3.71 -3.52 -6.90
N GLU A 128 -2.61 -2.80 -7.03
CA GLU A 128 -1.30 -3.21 -6.54
C GLU A 128 -0.79 -2.23 -5.49
N PHE A 129 -0.10 -2.74 -4.46
CA PHE A 129 0.56 -1.92 -3.45
C PHE A 129 2.04 -2.24 -3.40
N LEU A 130 2.87 -1.23 -3.63
CA LEU A 130 4.32 -1.32 -3.65
C LEU A 130 4.90 -0.70 -2.38
N GLN A 131 5.71 -1.48 -1.65
CA GLN A 131 6.50 -0.94 -0.56
C GLN A 131 7.71 -0.21 -1.15
N GLN A 132 7.59 1.09 -1.37
CA GLN A 132 8.59 1.86 -2.08
C GLN A 132 8.60 3.32 -1.65
N ASP A 133 9.76 3.96 -1.79
CA ASP A 133 9.92 5.40 -1.70
C ASP A 133 9.28 6.07 -2.93
N LEU A 134 8.33 6.96 -2.73
CA LEU A 134 7.62 7.67 -3.80
C LEU A 134 8.55 8.50 -4.69
N PHE A 135 9.68 8.98 -4.15
CA PHE A 135 10.68 9.72 -4.92
C PHE A 135 11.50 8.83 -5.87
N LYS A 136 11.50 7.50 -5.66
CA LYS A 136 12.21 6.50 -6.47
C LYS A 136 11.29 5.68 -7.36
N THR A 137 9.99 5.88 -7.25
CA THR A 137 8.98 5.18 -8.04
C THR A 137 8.91 5.75 -9.45
N ASP A 138 8.84 4.89 -10.46
CA ASP A 138 8.57 5.29 -11.85
C ASP A 138 7.09 5.63 -12.04
N LEU A 139 6.79 6.86 -12.47
CA LEU A 139 5.43 7.37 -12.63
C LEU A 139 4.95 7.46 -14.09
N ARG A 140 5.76 7.03 -15.08
CA ARG A 140 5.52 7.25 -16.50
C ARG A 140 4.23 6.63 -17.05
N ASP A 141 3.71 5.62 -16.38
CA ASP A 141 2.47 4.94 -16.79
C ASP A 141 1.20 5.55 -16.16
N ALA A 142 1.34 6.54 -15.27
CA ALA A 142 0.20 7.15 -14.62
C ALA A 142 -0.61 8.03 -15.59
N ASN A 143 -1.95 7.91 -15.54
CA ASN A 143 -2.90 8.84 -16.14
C ASN A 143 -3.49 9.79 -15.09
N VAL A 144 -3.53 9.34 -13.84
CA VAL A 144 -3.96 10.10 -12.68
C VAL A 144 -2.99 9.86 -11.52
N VAL A 145 -2.60 10.92 -10.84
CA VAL A 145 -1.83 10.88 -9.59
C VAL A 145 -2.64 11.51 -8.48
N THR A 146 -2.77 10.81 -7.34
CA THR A 146 -3.41 11.32 -6.13
C THR A 146 -2.39 11.49 -5.01
N LEU A 147 -2.57 12.56 -4.21
CA LEU A 147 -1.64 12.98 -3.16
C LEU A 147 -2.41 13.39 -1.90
N TYR A 148 -1.93 12.93 -0.74
CA TYR A 148 -2.21 13.54 0.55
C TYR A 148 -0.93 13.57 1.39
N LEU A 149 -0.04 14.46 1.01
CA LEU A 149 1.31 14.62 1.58
C LEU A 149 1.44 15.99 2.25
N LEU A 150 2.59 16.24 2.91
CA LEU A 150 2.89 17.55 3.46
C LEU A 150 3.30 18.56 2.37
N PRO A 151 3.15 19.88 2.62
CA PRO A 151 3.49 20.91 1.63
C PRO A 151 4.91 20.77 1.06
N ASP A 152 5.91 20.58 1.94
CA ASP A 152 7.31 20.46 1.52
C ASP A 152 7.57 19.20 0.68
N VAL A 153 6.84 18.12 0.95
CA VAL A 153 6.92 16.88 0.18
C VAL A 153 6.32 17.09 -1.22
N ASN A 154 5.17 17.79 -1.32
CA ASN A 154 4.57 18.14 -2.60
C ASN A 154 5.53 19.00 -3.46
N LEU A 155 6.15 20.03 -2.85
CA LEU A 155 7.10 20.89 -3.56
C LEU A 155 8.34 20.13 -4.02
N LYS A 156 8.86 19.23 -3.19
CA LYS A 156 9.99 18.36 -3.54
C LYS A 156 9.64 17.34 -4.64
N LEU A 157 8.39 16.87 -4.66
CA LEU A 157 7.91 15.89 -5.64
C LEU A 157 7.62 16.54 -7.00
N ARG A 158 7.23 17.82 -7.04
CA ARG A 158 6.79 18.53 -8.24
C ARG A 158 7.74 18.40 -9.46
N PRO A 159 9.07 18.56 -9.35
CA PRO A 159 9.97 18.37 -10.49
C PRO A 159 9.87 16.97 -11.11
N LYS A 160 9.80 15.94 -10.27
CA LYS A 160 9.62 14.55 -10.71
C LYS A 160 8.29 14.34 -11.45
N LEU A 161 7.21 14.95 -10.98
CA LEU A 161 5.93 14.88 -11.69
C LEU A 161 6.05 15.45 -13.10
N PHE A 162 6.74 16.60 -13.27
CA PHE A 162 6.97 17.20 -14.59
C PHE A 162 7.93 16.41 -15.47
N GLU A 163 8.88 15.71 -14.90
CA GLU A 163 9.88 14.93 -15.63
C GLU A 163 9.32 13.61 -16.16
N GLU A 164 8.49 12.93 -15.34
CA GLU A 164 8.07 11.56 -15.64
C GLU A 164 6.65 11.46 -16.20
N LEU A 165 5.76 12.36 -15.80
CA LEU A 165 4.35 12.27 -16.23
C LEU A 165 4.16 12.83 -17.64
N LYS A 166 3.33 12.15 -18.42
CA LYS A 166 2.97 12.60 -19.77
C LYS A 166 2.08 13.84 -19.71
N PRO A 167 2.18 14.74 -20.70
CA PRO A 167 1.20 15.81 -20.86
C PRO A 167 -0.23 15.27 -20.84
N GLY A 168 -1.13 15.98 -20.16
CA GLY A 168 -2.52 15.56 -19.97
C GLY A 168 -2.73 14.66 -18.74
N THR A 169 -1.68 14.19 -18.05
CA THR A 169 -1.82 13.47 -16.77
C THR A 169 -2.41 14.41 -15.71
N ARG A 170 -3.43 13.95 -15.01
CA ARG A 170 -4.13 14.70 -13.99
C ARG A 170 -3.55 14.42 -12.60
N VAL A 171 -3.27 15.48 -11.86
CA VAL A 171 -2.76 15.41 -10.48
C VAL A 171 -3.78 16.01 -9.56
N VAL A 172 -4.21 15.29 -8.52
CA VAL A 172 -5.14 15.79 -7.51
C VAL A 172 -4.53 15.67 -6.12
N SER A 173 -4.52 16.77 -5.38
CA SER A 173 -3.97 16.82 -4.02
C SER A 173 -5.05 17.19 -3.00
N HIS A 174 -5.07 16.45 -1.90
CA HIS A 174 -5.87 16.74 -0.73
C HIS A 174 -5.10 17.71 0.19
N ALA A 175 -5.75 18.80 0.58
CA ALA A 175 -5.34 19.83 1.53
C ALA A 175 -4.15 20.71 1.14
N PHE A 176 -3.19 20.25 0.35
CA PHE A 176 -1.94 20.98 0.10
C PHE A 176 -1.71 21.20 -1.39
N ASN A 177 -1.31 22.42 -1.73
CA ASN A 177 -1.04 22.83 -3.11
C ASN A 177 0.41 22.56 -3.54
N MET A 178 0.79 23.01 -4.73
CA MET A 178 2.10 22.83 -5.37
C MET A 178 2.89 24.15 -5.46
N GLY A 179 2.66 25.10 -4.54
CA GLY A 179 3.34 26.39 -4.53
C GLY A 179 3.01 27.24 -5.76
N ASP A 180 4.02 27.61 -6.53
CA ASP A 180 3.86 28.45 -7.73
C ASP A 180 3.12 27.78 -8.88
N TRP A 181 3.05 26.47 -8.92
CA TRP A 181 2.21 25.77 -9.87
C TRP A 181 0.75 25.91 -9.45
N LYS A 182 0.07 26.90 -10.05
CA LYS A 182 -1.32 27.21 -9.71
C LYS A 182 -2.25 26.09 -10.13
N PRO A 183 -3.21 25.68 -9.29
CA PRO A 183 -4.19 24.66 -9.66
C PRO A 183 -5.14 25.21 -10.73
N GLU A 184 -5.61 24.33 -11.62
CA GLU A 184 -6.66 24.62 -12.58
C GLU A 184 -8.04 24.62 -11.91
N ARG A 185 -8.18 23.80 -10.86
CA ARG A 185 -9.42 23.70 -10.06
C ARG A 185 -9.08 23.62 -8.59
N GLU A 186 -9.89 24.28 -7.79
CA GLU A 186 -9.89 24.20 -6.34
C GLU A 186 -11.34 23.99 -5.87
N GLU A 187 -11.57 22.98 -5.04
CA GLU A 187 -12.89 22.66 -4.51
C GLU A 187 -12.85 22.41 -3.01
N GLN A 188 -13.92 22.78 -2.33
CA GLN A 188 -14.12 22.49 -0.91
C GLN A 188 -15.14 21.37 -0.75
N VAL A 189 -14.79 20.36 0.03
CA VAL A 189 -15.62 19.19 0.30
C VAL A 189 -15.94 19.13 1.79
N LYS A 190 -17.22 19.19 2.12
CA LYS A 190 -17.67 18.95 3.51
C LYS A 190 -17.85 17.45 3.72
N ALA A 191 -17.07 16.87 4.62
CA ALA A 191 -17.19 15.46 4.98
C ALA A 191 -18.19 15.24 6.11
N ASN A 192 -18.61 13.98 6.30
CA ASN A 192 -19.57 13.59 7.34
C ASN A 192 -19.07 13.82 8.77
N ASN A 193 -17.75 13.96 8.95
CA ASN A 193 -17.15 14.36 10.23
C ASN A 193 -17.32 15.86 10.57
N GLY A 194 -18.08 16.60 9.73
CA GLY A 194 -18.35 18.04 9.89
C GLY A 194 -17.24 18.97 9.44
N ARG A 195 -16.07 18.45 9.04
CA ARG A 195 -14.93 19.25 8.57
C ARG A 195 -15.02 19.51 7.07
N THR A 196 -14.47 20.64 6.64
CA THR A 196 -14.30 20.99 5.23
C THR A 196 -12.84 20.77 4.83
N TYR A 197 -12.64 20.14 3.67
CA TYR A 197 -11.35 19.82 3.09
C TYR A 197 -11.22 20.50 1.74
N THR A 198 -10.03 21.01 1.43
CA THR A 198 -9.74 21.61 0.13
C THR A 198 -9.06 20.61 -0.77
N LEU A 199 -9.49 20.53 -2.00
CA LEU A 199 -8.89 19.72 -3.08
C LEU A 199 -8.35 20.62 -4.16
N TYR A 200 -7.21 20.25 -4.71
CA TYR A 200 -6.54 20.96 -5.80
C TYR A 200 -6.31 20.01 -6.97
N GLN A 201 -6.52 20.49 -8.19
CA GLN A 201 -6.25 19.72 -9.41
C GLN A 201 -5.35 20.52 -10.35
N TRP A 202 -4.44 19.78 -10.99
CA TRP A 202 -3.56 20.21 -12.09
C TRP A 202 -3.60 19.20 -13.20
N THR A 203 -3.27 19.67 -14.40
CA THR A 203 -2.97 18.81 -15.56
C THR A 203 -1.51 19.07 -15.95
N ILE A 204 -0.76 18.01 -16.21
CA ILE A 204 0.63 18.15 -16.70
C ILE A 204 0.60 18.83 -18.07
N PRO A 205 1.23 20.01 -18.22
CA PRO A 205 1.21 20.74 -19.48
C PRO A 205 2.21 20.14 -20.49
N GLU A 206 1.97 20.37 -21.80
CA GLU A 206 2.94 19.99 -22.84
C GLU A 206 4.28 20.71 -22.67
N ASN A 207 4.24 21.96 -22.25
CA ASN A 207 5.42 22.79 -22.01
C ASN A 207 5.47 23.24 -20.55
N VAL A 208 6.33 22.62 -19.77
CA VAL A 208 6.53 23.00 -18.36
C VAL A 208 7.33 24.32 -18.28
N PRO A 209 6.80 25.36 -17.62
CA PRO A 209 7.53 26.61 -17.38
C PRO A 209 8.84 26.37 -16.61
N ASN A 210 9.92 27.06 -17.01
CA ASN A 210 11.24 26.86 -16.42
C ASN A 210 11.29 27.10 -14.92
N ASN A 211 10.54 28.09 -14.41
CA ASN A 211 10.45 28.40 -12.99
C ASN A 211 9.79 27.29 -12.15
N LEU A 212 9.08 26.35 -12.76
CA LEU A 212 8.43 25.23 -12.07
C LEU A 212 9.27 23.94 -12.08
N ARG A 213 10.33 23.86 -12.89
CA ARG A 213 11.17 22.66 -13.04
C ARG A 213 12.11 22.41 -11.86
N SER A 214 12.35 23.40 -11.01
CA SER A 214 13.16 23.26 -9.80
C SER A 214 12.31 23.21 -8.55
N SER A 215 12.70 22.41 -7.57
CA SER A 215 12.18 22.55 -6.22
C SER A 215 12.60 23.92 -5.68
N GLN A 216 11.67 24.75 -5.24
CA GLN A 216 12.02 25.95 -4.52
C GLN A 216 12.74 25.54 -3.23
N LYS A 217 13.86 26.26 -2.94
CA LYS A 217 14.61 26.08 -1.71
C LYS A 217 13.87 26.73 -0.54
#